data_0be5c02c8c651135528c7b14c5713ce2
#
_entry.id   0be5c02c8c651135528c7b14c5713ce2
#
_cell.length_a   1.000
_cell.length_b   1.000
_cell.length_c   1.000
_cell.angle_alpha   90.00
_cell.angle_beta   90.00
_cell.angle_gamma   90.00
#
_symmetry.space_group_name_H-M   'P 1'
#
loop_
_entity.id
_entity.type
_entity.pdbx_description
1 polymer ?
#
loop_
_entity_poly.entity_id
_entity_poly.type
_entity_poly.pdbx_seq_one_letter_code
_entity_poly.pdbx_strand_id
1 'polypeptide(L)'
;MPNVTKKLGLNIWLENDIVDFEQINENFQKIDDCVICTESGIKTASYSGGVSGTANWRYKKYSDGTIEMSTKLEFTNIKCNGGSKAPYYSGSSTVQFPFSMSEVYDVQMHLASNTIGWVSDITGKSVLDSVMFRVMAMEYEDDYIYKQVYITVKGVIDNV
;
A
#
# COMPACT_ATOMS: atom_id res chain seq x y z
N MET A 1 21.68 15.06 -34.18
CA MET A 1 21.19 14.94 -32.76
C MET A 1 21.00 13.46 -32.50
N PRO A 2 21.58 12.91 -31.44
CA PRO A 2 21.35 11.51 -31.10
C PRO A 2 19.89 11.26 -30.84
N ASN A 3 19.42 10.06 -31.17
CA ASN A 3 18.09 9.61 -30.77
C ASN A 3 18.07 9.40 -29.24
N VAL A 4 16.89 9.49 -28.62
CA VAL A 4 16.73 9.28 -27.18
C VAL A 4 15.77 8.10 -26.92
N THR A 5 15.99 7.40 -25.82
CA THR A 5 15.05 6.36 -25.40
C THR A 5 13.72 6.97 -24.98
N LYS A 6 12.61 6.31 -25.31
CA LYS A 6 11.26 6.84 -24.99
C LYS A 6 10.97 6.95 -23.48
N LYS A 7 11.59 6.09 -22.68
CA LYS A 7 11.27 6.00 -21.24
C LYS A 7 12.19 6.85 -20.36
N LEU A 8 13.48 6.85 -20.60
CA LEU A 8 14.46 7.53 -19.74
C LEU A 8 15.10 8.73 -20.43
N GLY A 9 14.83 8.96 -21.73
CA GLY A 9 15.44 10.01 -22.51
C GLY A 9 16.96 9.86 -22.66
N LEU A 10 17.47 8.63 -22.57
CA LEU A 10 18.91 8.35 -22.73
C LEU A 10 19.33 8.57 -24.17
N ASN A 11 20.51 9.14 -24.37
CA ASN A 11 21.11 9.30 -25.68
C ASN A 11 21.41 7.93 -26.30
N ILE A 12 21.04 7.74 -27.58
CA ILE A 12 21.30 6.55 -28.35
C ILE A 12 22.23 6.96 -29.49
N TRP A 13 23.35 6.25 -29.61
CA TRP A 13 24.31 6.43 -30.75
C TRP A 13 24.00 5.43 -31.84
N LEU A 14 24.02 5.92 -33.07
CA LEU A 14 23.99 5.07 -34.27
C LEU A 14 25.41 4.69 -34.65
N GLU A 15 25.56 3.68 -35.53
CA GLU A 15 26.83 3.07 -35.89
C GLU A 15 27.94 4.05 -36.36
N ASN A 16 27.54 5.21 -36.88
CA ASN A 16 28.48 6.23 -37.38
C ASN A 16 28.53 7.50 -36.52
N ASP A 17 27.89 7.50 -35.33
CA ASP A 17 27.93 8.65 -34.43
C ASP A 17 29.26 8.73 -33.69
N ILE A 18 29.78 9.93 -33.51
CA ILE A 18 30.91 10.17 -32.61
C ILE A 18 30.37 10.07 -31.19
N VAL A 19 30.93 9.19 -30.40
CA VAL A 19 30.57 9.00 -28.99
C VAL A 19 31.08 10.21 -28.20
N ASP A 20 30.18 10.95 -27.59
CA ASP A 20 30.47 12.07 -26.72
C ASP A 20 30.44 11.64 -25.25
N PHE A 21 31.58 11.83 -24.56
CA PHE A 21 31.73 11.46 -23.16
C PHE A 21 30.77 12.26 -22.23
N GLU A 22 30.41 13.51 -22.59
CA GLU A 22 29.47 14.30 -21.83
C GLU A 22 28.08 13.64 -21.91
N GLN A 23 27.66 13.20 -23.08
CA GLN A 23 26.39 12.50 -23.28
C GLN A 23 26.35 11.14 -22.60
N ILE A 24 27.49 10.44 -22.49
CA ILE A 24 27.60 9.21 -21.71
C ILE A 24 27.35 9.53 -20.22
N ASN A 25 28.02 10.55 -19.68
CA ASN A 25 27.85 10.95 -18.29
C ASN A 25 26.42 11.41 -17.99
N GLU A 26 25.79 12.16 -18.91
CA GLU A 26 24.37 12.49 -18.79
C GLU A 26 23.45 11.28 -18.73
N ASN A 27 23.74 10.24 -19.51
CA ASN A 27 22.98 9.00 -19.48
C ASN A 27 23.14 8.28 -18.14
N PHE A 28 24.36 8.20 -17.61
CA PHE A 28 24.58 7.61 -16.28
C PHE A 28 23.88 8.43 -15.20
N GLN A 29 23.95 9.75 -15.23
CA GLN A 29 23.23 10.60 -14.27
C GLN A 29 21.72 10.39 -14.33
N LYS A 30 21.14 10.30 -15.53
CA LYS A 30 19.69 10.01 -15.68
C LYS A 30 19.30 8.63 -15.15
N ILE A 31 20.19 7.64 -15.22
CA ILE A 31 19.98 6.31 -14.63
C ILE A 31 20.05 6.39 -13.11
N ASP A 32 21.05 7.08 -12.58
CA ASP A 32 21.24 7.24 -11.13
C ASP A 32 20.08 8.03 -10.49
N ASP A 33 19.53 9.02 -11.21
CA ASP A 33 18.38 9.82 -10.77
C ASP A 33 17.04 9.06 -10.85
N CYS A 34 17.02 7.85 -11.43
CA CYS A 34 15.80 7.07 -11.54
C CYS A 34 15.44 6.39 -10.22
N VAL A 35 14.20 6.56 -9.81
CA VAL A 35 13.62 5.75 -8.72
C VAL A 35 13.35 4.34 -9.22
N ILE A 36 14.12 3.38 -8.75
CA ILE A 36 14.01 1.97 -9.13
C ILE A 36 13.51 1.12 -7.97
N CYS A 37 12.76 0.06 -8.28
CA CYS A 37 12.39 -0.94 -7.28
C CYS A 37 13.63 -1.75 -6.92
N THR A 38 14.09 -1.63 -5.67
CA THR A 38 15.29 -2.32 -5.16
C THR A 38 14.98 -3.66 -4.52
N GLU A 39 13.79 -3.80 -3.96
CA GLU A 39 13.35 -5.02 -3.27
C GLU A 39 11.84 -5.20 -3.42
N SER A 40 11.40 -6.43 -3.58
CA SER A 40 9.98 -6.77 -3.54
C SER A 40 9.77 -8.16 -2.95
N GLY A 41 8.63 -8.37 -2.32
CA GLY A 41 8.35 -9.66 -1.70
C GLY A 41 7.02 -9.72 -0.95
N ILE A 42 6.94 -10.73 -0.07
CA ILE A 42 5.81 -10.90 0.84
C ILE A 42 6.36 -10.96 2.26
N LYS A 43 5.75 -10.21 3.17
CA LYS A 43 6.05 -10.22 4.59
C LYS A 43 4.77 -10.27 5.41
N THR A 44 4.80 -10.97 6.52
CA THR A 44 3.63 -11.12 7.39
C THR A 44 3.63 -10.10 8.51
N ALA A 45 2.44 -9.67 8.90
CA ALA A 45 2.21 -8.88 10.10
C ALA A 45 0.88 -9.27 10.76
N SER A 46 0.73 -9.03 12.05
CA SER A 46 -0.48 -9.36 12.78
C SER A 46 -1.59 -8.34 12.56
N TYR A 47 -2.83 -8.77 12.73
CA TYR A 47 -3.96 -7.89 12.94
C TYR A 47 -4.79 -8.38 14.13
N SER A 48 -5.44 -7.44 14.84
CA SER A 48 -6.19 -7.71 16.05
C SER A 48 -7.40 -6.78 16.20
N GLY A 49 -8.28 -7.07 17.12
CA GLY A 49 -9.47 -6.25 17.41
C GLY A 49 -10.76 -7.04 17.25
N GLY A 50 -11.72 -6.54 16.46
CA GLY A 50 -12.98 -7.25 16.19
C GLY A 50 -12.80 -8.64 15.61
N VAL A 51 -11.70 -8.83 14.89
CA VAL A 51 -11.14 -10.12 14.44
C VAL A 51 -9.62 -10.06 14.55
N SER A 52 -8.97 -11.21 14.62
CA SER A 52 -7.51 -11.30 14.74
C SER A 52 -6.93 -12.39 13.83
N GLY A 53 -5.67 -12.21 13.43
CA GLY A 53 -4.98 -13.12 12.54
C GLY A 53 -3.68 -12.57 12.01
N THR A 54 -3.25 -13.09 10.86
CA THR A 54 -2.03 -12.71 10.16
C THR A 54 -2.36 -12.19 8.77
N ALA A 55 -1.84 -11.01 8.45
CA ALA A 55 -1.92 -10.39 7.14
C ALA A 55 -0.65 -10.70 6.33
N ASN A 56 -0.82 -11.07 5.06
CA ASN A 56 0.26 -11.26 4.11
C ASN A 56 0.38 -9.99 3.27
N TRP A 57 1.41 -9.21 3.53
CA TRP A 57 1.69 -7.97 2.82
C TRP A 57 2.60 -8.22 1.62
N ARG A 58 2.16 -7.85 0.44
CA ARG A 58 3.03 -7.70 -0.74
C ARG A 58 3.63 -6.32 -0.70
N TYR A 59 4.92 -6.19 -0.94
CA TYR A 59 5.60 -4.90 -0.90
C TYR A 59 6.58 -4.71 -2.06
N LYS A 60 6.88 -3.44 -2.32
CA LYS A 60 7.95 -2.97 -3.19
C LYS A 60 8.66 -1.81 -2.49
N LYS A 61 9.97 -1.91 -2.36
CA LYS A 61 10.83 -0.82 -1.89
C LYS A 61 11.53 -0.19 -3.07
N TYR A 62 11.74 1.09 -2.98
CA TYR A 62 12.36 1.87 -4.03
C TYR A 62 13.66 2.52 -3.54
N SER A 63 14.55 2.90 -4.49
CA SER A 63 15.87 3.47 -4.21
C SER A 63 15.84 4.81 -3.45
N ASP A 64 14.72 5.52 -3.51
CA ASP A 64 14.49 6.78 -2.78
C ASP A 64 13.98 6.57 -1.34
N GLY A 65 13.92 5.33 -0.86
CA GLY A 65 13.40 4.97 0.46
C GLY A 65 11.89 4.84 0.52
N THR A 66 11.17 5.09 -0.57
CA THR A 66 9.73 4.88 -0.59
C THR A 66 9.35 3.41 -0.60
N ILE A 67 8.18 3.10 -0.08
CA ILE A 67 7.60 1.76 -0.06
C ILE A 67 6.14 1.79 -0.47
N GLU A 68 5.74 0.81 -1.26
CA GLU A 68 4.34 0.48 -1.51
C GLU A 68 4.03 -0.89 -0.94
N MET A 69 2.97 -0.98 -0.16
CA MET A 69 2.53 -2.24 0.46
C MET A 69 1.05 -2.46 0.21
N SER A 70 0.65 -3.70 0.02
CA SER A 70 -0.76 -4.06 -0.08
C SER A 70 -1.06 -5.40 0.57
N THR A 71 -2.23 -5.52 1.16
CA THR A 71 -2.74 -6.78 1.72
C THR A 71 -4.23 -6.94 1.46
N LYS A 72 -4.67 -8.18 1.51
CA LYS A 72 -6.09 -8.55 1.51
C LYS A 72 -6.37 -9.32 2.80
N LEU A 73 -7.31 -8.82 3.57
CA LEU A 73 -7.84 -9.49 4.77
C LEU A 73 -9.17 -10.16 4.43
N GLU A 74 -9.34 -11.37 4.89
CA GLU A 74 -10.57 -12.13 4.70
C GLU A 74 -11.21 -12.40 6.07
N PHE A 75 -12.43 -11.94 6.23
CA PHE A 75 -13.19 -12.09 7.45
C PHE A 75 -14.41 -12.98 7.19
N THR A 76 -14.47 -14.08 7.89
CA THR A 76 -15.60 -15.03 7.83
C THR A 76 -16.61 -14.82 8.97
N ASN A 77 -16.29 -13.93 9.93
CA ASN A 77 -17.00 -13.79 11.17
C ASN A 77 -17.15 -12.34 11.66
N ILE A 78 -17.11 -11.37 10.73
CA ILE A 78 -17.29 -9.98 11.10
C ILE A 78 -18.77 -9.64 11.15
N LYS A 79 -19.21 -9.04 12.26
CA LYS A 79 -20.57 -8.54 12.45
C LYS A 79 -20.58 -7.03 12.42
N CYS A 80 -21.58 -6.44 11.78
CA CYS A 80 -21.84 -5.01 11.80
C CYS A 80 -23.15 -4.77 12.57
N ASN A 81 -23.09 -4.91 13.90
CA ASN A 81 -24.21 -4.77 14.81
C ASN A 81 -24.05 -3.63 15.83
N GLY A 82 -22.97 -2.86 15.72
CA GLY A 82 -22.78 -1.64 16.52
C GLY A 82 -23.63 -0.50 16.00
N GLY A 83 -24.14 0.34 16.93
CA GLY A 83 -25.03 1.44 16.62
C GLY A 83 -26.52 1.09 16.73
N SER A 84 -27.35 2.10 16.94
CA SER A 84 -28.82 1.95 17.09
C SER A 84 -29.58 2.22 15.78
N LYS A 85 -28.91 2.76 14.78
CA LYS A 85 -29.41 3.10 13.45
C LYS A 85 -28.31 2.94 12.42
N ALA A 86 -28.66 2.75 11.15
CA ALA A 86 -27.72 2.73 10.04
C ALA A 86 -26.95 4.08 9.92
N PRO A 87 -25.68 4.06 9.53
CA PRO A 87 -24.90 2.86 9.25
C PRO A 87 -24.48 2.11 10.53
N TYR A 88 -24.54 0.80 10.48
CA TYR A 88 -24.05 -0.07 11.54
C TYR A 88 -22.55 -0.31 11.38
N TYR A 89 -21.86 -0.69 12.45
CA TYR A 89 -20.40 -0.87 12.40
C TYR A 89 -19.94 -2.14 13.13
N SER A 90 -18.79 -2.63 12.68
CA SER A 90 -18.09 -3.72 13.35
C SER A 90 -17.27 -3.23 14.55
N GLY A 91 -16.74 -4.14 15.35
CA GLY A 91 -15.61 -3.85 16.23
C GLY A 91 -14.44 -3.24 15.45
N SER A 92 -13.62 -2.43 16.10
CA SER A 92 -12.40 -1.87 15.53
C SER A 92 -11.37 -2.97 15.27
N SER A 93 -10.68 -2.93 14.15
CA SER A 93 -9.59 -3.82 13.81
C SER A 93 -8.33 -3.01 13.52
N THR A 94 -7.19 -3.43 14.09
CA THR A 94 -5.87 -2.81 13.88
C THR A 94 -5.00 -3.78 13.10
N VAL A 95 -4.43 -3.34 12.00
CA VAL A 95 -3.52 -4.12 11.15
C VAL A 95 -2.14 -3.51 11.22
N GLN A 96 -1.17 -4.31 11.65
CA GLN A 96 0.22 -3.88 11.74
C GLN A 96 0.86 -3.86 10.35
N PHE A 97 1.74 -2.90 10.12
CA PHE A 97 2.62 -2.88 8.95
C PHE A 97 3.80 -3.82 9.17
N PRO A 98 4.32 -4.46 8.11
CA PRO A 98 5.49 -5.33 8.22
C PRO A 98 6.81 -4.55 8.31
N PHE A 99 6.78 -3.23 8.17
CA PHE A 99 7.92 -2.32 8.27
C PHE A 99 7.53 -1.09 9.08
N SER A 100 8.44 -0.60 9.93
CA SER A 100 8.32 0.71 10.55
C SER A 100 8.53 1.78 9.50
N MET A 101 7.68 2.79 9.50
CA MET A 101 7.71 3.85 8.51
C MET A 101 8.04 5.17 9.20
N SER A 102 8.86 6.01 8.57
CA SER A 102 9.11 7.39 9.01
C SER A 102 7.98 8.32 8.57
N GLU A 103 7.32 7.99 7.48
CA GLU A 103 6.21 8.77 6.94
C GLU A 103 5.22 7.87 6.20
N VAL A 104 3.93 8.15 6.33
CA VAL A 104 2.85 7.52 5.57
C VAL A 104 2.15 8.59 4.75
N TYR A 105 2.19 8.47 3.41
CA TYR A 105 1.60 9.42 2.48
C TYR A 105 0.14 9.13 2.20
N ASP A 106 -0.17 7.83 2.04
CA ASP A 106 -1.47 7.39 1.57
C ASP A 106 -1.83 6.03 2.17
N VAL A 107 -3.06 5.91 2.62
CA VAL A 107 -3.68 4.66 3.05
C VAL A 107 -5.03 4.55 2.37
N GLN A 108 -5.15 3.58 1.50
CA GLN A 108 -6.41 3.29 0.81
C GLN A 108 -6.97 1.98 1.31
N MET A 109 -8.26 1.98 1.63
CA MET A 109 -8.98 0.80 2.06
C MET A 109 -10.24 0.60 1.23
N HIS A 110 -10.46 -0.61 0.79
CA HIS A 110 -11.61 -0.99 -0.02
C HIS A 110 -12.29 -2.23 0.55
N LEU A 111 -13.62 -2.19 0.64
CA LEU A 111 -14.44 -3.32 1.07
C LEU A 111 -14.98 -4.07 -0.15
N ALA A 112 -14.80 -5.39 -0.18
CA ALA A 112 -15.58 -6.30 -1.01
C ALA A 112 -16.49 -7.13 -0.11
N SER A 113 -17.79 -6.99 -0.30
CA SER A 113 -18.83 -7.64 0.50
C SER A 113 -20.06 -7.91 -0.36
N ASN A 114 -20.88 -8.85 0.05
CA ASN A 114 -22.20 -9.12 -0.56
C ASN A 114 -23.27 -8.14 -0.08
N THR A 115 -22.96 -7.28 0.89
CA THR A 115 -23.86 -6.29 1.45
C THR A 115 -23.35 -4.88 1.17
N ILE A 116 -24.24 -3.89 1.21
CA ILE A 116 -23.86 -2.49 1.01
C ILE A 116 -23.10 -2.01 2.23
N GLY A 117 -21.86 -1.62 2.03
CA GLY A 117 -20.98 -1.16 3.11
C GLY A 117 -19.69 -0.54 2.61
N TRP A 118 -18.86 -0.10 3.53
CA TRP A 118 -17.53 0.47 3.26
C TRP A 118 -16.60 0.26 4.46
N VAL A 119 -15.33 0.57 4.28
CA VAL A 119 -14.35 0.65 5.37
C VAL A 119 -14.26 2.09 5.82
N SER A 120 -14.32 2.31 7.13
CA SER A 120 -14.04 3.61 7.75
C SER A 120 -12.69 3.55 8.45
N ASP A 121 -11.77 4.41 8.04
CA ASP A 121 -10.53 4.65 8.77
C ASP A 121 -10.85 5.37 10.08
N ILE A 122 -10.34 4.82 11.17
CA ILE A 122 -10.46 5.39 12.52
C ILE A 122 -9.09 5.61 13.18
N THR A 123 -8.02 5.43 12.43
CA THR A 123 -6.64 5.53 12.91
C THR A 123 -6.33 6.93 13.46
N GLY A 124 -7.01 7.96 12.96
CA GLY A 124 -6.64 9.33 13.26
C GLY A 124 -5.31 9.73 12.59
N LYS A 125 -4.59 10.68 13.17
CA LYS A 125 -3.31 11.13 12.60
C LYS A 125 -2.30 10.00 12.56
N SER A 126 -1.73 9.80 11.39
CA SER A 126 -0.56 9.00 11.01
C SER A 126 -0.01 8.07 12.10
N VAL A 127 -0.43 6.84 12.07
CA VAL A 127 0.25 5.77 12.78
C VAL A 127 1.27 5.18 11.81
N LEU A 128 2.53 5.21 12.19
CA LEU A 128 3.65 4.77 11.34
C LEU A 128 3.79 3.26 11.27
N ASP A 129 3.09 2.53 12.15
CA ASP A 129 3.24 1.09 12.30
C ASP A 129 1.99 0.29 11.97
N SER A 130 0.83 0.95 11.91
CA SER A 130 -0.46 0.27 11.77
C SER A 130 -1.56 1.16 11.25
N VAL A 131 -2.61 0.56 10.75
CA VAL A 131 -3.87 1.22 10.44
C VAL A 131 -5.01 0.61 11.25
N MET A 132 -5.91 1.45 11.75
CA MET A 132 -7.10 1.03 12.47
C MET A 132 -8.35 1.37 11.68
N PHE A 133 -9.25 0.42 11.52
CA PHE A 133 -10.47 0.60 10.76
C PHE A 133 -11.69 -0.09 11.38
N ARG A 134 -12.86 0.26 10.87
CA ARG A 134 -14.12 -0.47 11.05
C ARG A 134 -14.75 -0.77 9.71
N VAL A 135 -15.46 -1.88 9.65
CA VAL A 135 -16.38 -2.13 8.54
C VAL A 135 -17.72 -1.50 8.90
N MET A 136 -18.28 -0.79 7.94
CA MET A 136 -19.58 -0.15 8.02
C MET A 136 -20.56 -0.89 7.12
N ALA A 137 -21.82 -1.03 7.54
CA ALA A 137 -22.88 -1.64 6.76
C ALA A 137 -24.16 -0.83 6.84
N MET A 138 -24.95 -0.81 5.76
CA MET A 138 -26.26 -0.15 5.75
C MET A 138 -27.34 -0.99 6.43
N GLU A 139 -27.13 -2.30 6.54
CA GLU A 139 -28.02 -3.22 7.19
C GLU A 139 -27.43 -3.73 8.51
N TYR A 140 -28.28 -4.04 9.46
CA TYR A 140 -27.89 -4.66 10.71
C TYR A 140 -27.47 -6.11 10.44
N GLU A 141 -26.24 -6.45 10.80
CA GLU A 141 -25.63 -7.74 10.52
C GLU A 141 -25.23 -8.41 11.85
N ASP A 142 -26.08 -9.28 12.38
CA ASP A 142 -25.77 -10.07 13.58
C ASP A 142 -25.27 -11.48 13.25
N ASP A 143 -25.40 -11.89 12.01
CA ASP A 143 -24.83 -13.12 11.50
C ASP A 143 -23.41 -12.90 10.92
N TYR A 144 -22.66 -14.00 10.80
CA TYR A 144 -21.34 -13.98 10.22
C TYR A 144 -21.43 -13.81 8.71
N ILE A 145 -21.00 -12.65 8.23
CA ILE A 145 -20.95 -12.34 6.79
C ILE A 145 -19.51 -12.30 6.33
N TYR A 146 -19.23 -12.98 5.22
CA TYR A 146 -17.94 -12.95 4.58
C TYR A 146 -17.65 -11.57 3.99
N LYS A 147 -16.52 -11.00 4.37
CA LYS A 147 -16.04 -9.71 3.88
C LYS A 147 -14.56 -9.76 3.58
N GLN A 148 -14.16 -9.02 2.56
CA GLN A 148 -12.75 -8.80 2.24
C GLN A 148 -12.42 -7.32 2.36
N VAL A 149 -11.33 -7.00 3.02
CA VAL A 149 -10.79 -5.64 3.10
C VAL A 149 -9.44 -5.62 2.41
N TYR A 150 -9.32 -4.81 1.38
CA TYR A 150 -8.08 -4.54 0.67
C TYR A 150 -7.48 -3.27 1.25
N ILE A 151 -6.20 -3.33 1.60
CA ILE A 151 -5.46 -2.20 2.16
C ILE A 151 -4.23 -1.97 1.31
N THR A 152 -4.02 -0.73 0.88
CA THR A 152 -2.81 -0.28 0.21
C THR A 152 -2.21 0.87 1.01
N VAL A 153 -0.91 0.84 1.22
CA VAL A 153 -0.17 1.84 1.98
C VAL A 153 1.04 2.29 1.18
N LYS A 154 1.29 3.59 1.17
CA LYS A 154 2.48 4.21 0.58
C LYS A 154 3.14 5.13 1.59
N GLY A 155 4.46 5.13 1.63
CA GLY A 155 5.21 6.00 2.53
C GLY A 155 6.71 5.80 2.42
N VAL A 156 7.45 6.24 3.42
CA VAL A 156 8.90 6.10 3.55
C VAL A 156 9.22 5.20 4.71
N ILE A 157 10.13 4.26 4.52
CA ILE A 157 10.69 3.45 5.61
C ILE A 157 11.91 4.14 6.20
N ASP A 158 12.12 3.94 7.52
CA ASP A 158 13.37 4.31 8.14
C ASP A 158 14.50 3.49 7.49
N ASN A 159 15.46 4.17 6.89
CA ASN A 159 16.69 3.51 6.44
C ASN A 159 17.44 3.01 7.69
N VAL A 160 17.39 1.71 7.90
CA VAL A 160 18.26 1.01 8.86
C VAL A 160 19.53 0.58 8.15
#